data_ff6e2b1ffbdb5fd5f2199ecd28d22690
#
_entry.id   ff6e2b1ffbdb5fd5f2199ecd28d22690
#
_cell.length_a   1.000
_cell.length_b   1.000
_cell.length_c   1.000
_cell.angle_alpha   90.00
_cell.angle_beta   90.00
_cell.angle_gamma   90.00
#
_symmetry.space_group_name_H-M   'P 1'
#
loop_
_entity.id
_entity.type
_entity.pdbx_description
1 polymer ?
#
loop_
_entity_poly.entity_id
_entity_poly.type
_entity_poly.pdbx_seq_one_letter_code
_entity_poly.pdbx_strand_id
1 'polypeptide(L)' 'DAVAVIPRSALLQTSEGMFVYAVNGDAFFRTAVKIGSEADGLVEITDGLLAGDAVATKPVETLYLIELRATKGGGHSH' A
#
# COMPACT_ATOMS: atom_id res chain seq x y z
N ASP A 1 9.83 -12.79 -16.46
CA ASP A 1 10.12 -11.76 -15.49
C ASP A 1 9.32 -12.00 -14.22
N ALA A 2 9.95 -11.74 -13.09
CA ALA A 2 9.26 -11.83 -11.81
C ALA A 2 8.35 -10.64 -11.64
N VAL A 3 7.14 -10.88 -11.13
CA VAL A 3 6.20 -9.84 -10.79
C VAL A 3 5.92 -9.92 -9.30
N ALA A 4 5.57 -8.79 -8.72
CA ALA A 4 5.18 -8.78 -7.32
C ALA A 4 3.72 -9.23 -7.22
N VAL A 5 3.45 -10.09 -6.24
CA VAL A 5 2.10 -10.56 -5.96
C VAL A 5 1.85 -10.31 -4.49
N ILE A 6 0.75 -9.68 -4.18
CA ILE A 6 0.42 -9.32 -2.81
C ILE A 6 -0.97 -9.81 -2.45
N PRO A 7 -1.24 -10.02 -1.15
CA PRO A 7 -2.61 -10.28 -0.73
C PRO A 7 -3.49 -9.08 -1.04
N ARG A 8 -4.72 -9.35 -1.42
CA ARG A 8 -5.67 -8.28 -1.68
C ARG A 8 -5.83 -7.35 -0.48
N SER A 9 -5.72 -7.89 0.73
CA SER A 9 -5.85 -7.10 1.95
C SER A 9 -4.75 -6.07 2.10
N ALA A 10 -3.65 -6.20 1.35
CA ALA A 10 -2.56 -5.23 1.38
C ALA A 10 -2.76 -4.08 0.39
N LEU A 11 -3.83 -4.13 -0.39
CA LEU A 11 -4.11 -3.12 -1.43
C LEU A 11 -5.09 -2.09 -0.90
N LEU A 12 -4.71 -0.82 -0.99
CA LEU A 12 -5.58 0.31 -0.63
C LEU A 12 -6.11 0.93 -1.90
N GLN A 13 -7.43 0.97 -2.03
CA GLN A 13 -8.09 1.57 -3.17
C GLN A 13 -8.72 2.89 -2.76
N THR A 14 -8.35 3.97 -3.42
CA THR A 14 -8.89 5.30 -3.14
C THR A 14 -9.37 5.93 -4.43
N SER A 15 -10.02 7.09 -4.31
CA SER A 15 -10.45 7.85 -5.48
C SER A 15 -9.26 8.32 -6.32
N GLU A 16 -8.07 8.34 -5.74
CA GLU A 16 -6.87 8.77 -6.46
C GLU A 16 -6.11 7.61 -7.08
N GLY A 17 -6.50 6.37 -6.81
CA GLY A 17 -5.87 5.21 -7.40
C GLY A 17 -5.65 4.10 -6.40
N MET A 18 -4.76 3.20 -6.78
CA MET A 18 -4.40 2.04 -5.97
C MET A 18 -3.06 2.27 -5.32
N PHE A 19 -2.94 1.87 -4.06
CA PHE A 19 -1.72 2.08 -3.28
C PHE A 19 -1.44 0.86 -2.43
N VAL A 20 -0.17 0.72 -2.06
CA VAL A 20 0.25 -0.23 -1.03
C VAL A 20 1.14 0.53 -0.06
N TYR A 21 1.36 -0.04 1.12
CA TYR A 21 2.32 0.50 2.07
C TYR A 21 3.58 -0.34 2.00
N ALA A 22 4.59 0.17 1.33
CA ALA A 22 5.89 -0.48 1.29
C ALA A 22 6.57 -0.33 2.63
N VAL A 23 7.24 -1.37 3.06
CA VAL A 23 7.92 -1.40 4.35
C VAL A 23 9.42 -1.19 4.13
N ASN A 24 9.96 -0.22 4.87
CA ASN A 24 11.41 0.03 4.83
C ASN A 24 11.85 0.27 6.26
N GLY A 25 12.45 -0.75 6.88
CA GLY A 25 12.79 -0.69 8.28
C GLY A 25 11.56 -0.51 9.14
N ASP A 26 11.52 0.54 9.93
CA ASP A 26 10.38 0.85 10.78
C ASP A 26 9.35 1.76 10.12
N ALA A 27 9.58 2.13 8.88
CA ALA A 27 8.73 3.10 8.19
C ALA A 27 7.83 2.43 7.16
N PHE A 28 6.67 3.02 6.96
CA PHE A 28 5.71 2.61 5.93
C PHE A 28 5.58 3.77 4.95
N PHE A 29 5.64 3.45 3.66
CA PHE A 29 5.52 4.46 2.61
C PHE A 29 4.37 4.10 1.70
N ARG A 30 3.38 4.97 1.61
CA ARG A 30 2.27 4.77 0.69
C ARG A 30 2.79 4.93 -0.74
N THR A 31 2.66 3.87 -1.53
CA THR A 31 3.25 3.78 -2.86
C THR A 31 2.16 3.51 -3.88
N ALA A 32 2.08 4.33 -4.90
CA ALA A 32 1.13 4.13 -5.98
C ALA A 32 1.52 2.91 -6.80
N VAL A 33 0.56 2.07 -7.14
CA VAL A 33 0.81 0.85 -7.90
C VAL A 33 -0.23 0.70 -9.00
N LYS A 34 0.11 -0.11 -9.99
CA LYS A 34 -0.83 -0.59 -10.99
C LYS A 34 -1.00 -2.07 -10.80
N ILE A 35 -2.23 -2.54 -10.93
CA ILE A 35 -2.52 -3.95 -10.70
C ILE A 35 -2.83 -4.63 -12.03
N GLY A 36 -2.58 -5.93 -12.05
CA GLY A 36 -2.92 -6.78 -13.19
C GLY A 36 -3.98 -7.79 -12.77
N SER A 37 -3.65 -9.07 -12.89
CA SER A 37 -4.59 -10.13 -12.59
C SER A 37 -4.83 -10.25 -11.10
N GLU A 38 -6.02 -10.72 -10.76
CA GLU A 38 -6.40 -10.98 -9.38
C GLU A 38 -7.05 -12.36 -9.33
N ALA A 39 -6.59 -13.19 -8.40
CA ALA A 39 -7.15 -14.54 -8.24
C ALA A 39 -6.84 -15.04 -6.84
N ASP A 40 -7.80 -15.73 -6.22
CA ASP A 40 -7.63 -16.40 -4.94
C ASP A 40 -7.14 -15.46 -3.84
N GLY A 41 -7.62 -14.23 -3.86
CA GLY A 41 -7.24 -13.24 -2.84
C GLY A 41 -5.85 -12.66 -3.03
N LEU A 42 -5.21 -12.93 -4.16
CA LEU A 42 -3.90 -12.38 -4.50
C LEU A 42 -4.03 -11.43 -5.68
N VAL A 43 -3.21 -10.40 -5.68
CA VAL A 43 -3.25 -9.36 -6.72
C VAL A 43 -1.84 -9.21 -7.29
N GLU A 44 -1.76 -9.24 -8.60
CA GLU A 44 -0.52 -9.02 -9.31
C GLU A 44 -0.28 -7.51 -9.42
N ILE A 45 0.92 -7.08 -9.06
CA ILE A 45 1.32 -5.67 -9.19
C ILE A 45 2.20 -5.55 -10.43
N THR A 46 1.74 -4.78 -11.41
CA THR A 46 2.45 -4.65 -12.68
C THR A 46 3.38 -3.45 -12.69
N ASP A 47 3.19 -2.50 -11.80
CA ASP A 47 4.05 -1.32 -11.73
C ASP A 47 3.99 -0.76 -10.32
N GLY A 48 5.11 -0.22 -9.85
CA GLY A 48 5.22 0.42 -8.54
C GLY A 48 5.95 -0.41 -7.51
N LEU A 49 6.06 -1.72 -7.69
CA LEU A 49 6.81 -2.60 -6.79
C LEU A 49 7.71 -3.51 -7.61
N LEU A 50 8.80 -3.90 -7.01
CA LEU A 50 9.68 -4.93 -7.55
C LEU A 50 9.44 -6.23 -6.80
N ALA A 51 9.67 -7.36 -7.46
CA ALA A 51 9.58 -8.65 -6.79
C ALA A 51 10.54 -8.65 -5.60
N GLY A 52 10.04 -9.11 -4.46
CA GLY A 52 10.81 -9.12 -3.24
C GLY A 52 10.62 -7.92 -2.35
N ASP A 53 9.95 -6.87 -2.83
CA ASP A 53 9.64 -5.73 -1.97
C ASP A 53 8.69 -6.16 -0.87
N ALA A 54 8.91 -5.65 0.33
CA ALA A 54 8.05 -5.94 1.47
C ALA A 54 6.90 -4.94 1.50
N VAL A 55 5.70 -5.44 1.76
CA VAL A 55 4.53 -4.57 1.91
C VAL A 55 3.82 -4.92 3.21
N ALA A 56 3.13 -3.94 3.77
CA ALA A 56 2.34 -4.17 4.97
C ALA A 56 1.12 -5.01 4.63
N THR A 57 0.89 -6.04 5.42
CA THR A 57 -0.26 -6.94 5.25
C THR A 57 -1.36 -6.68 6.27
N LYS A 58 -1.16 -5.73 7.16
CA LYS A 58 -2.18 -5.32 8.12
C LYS A 58 -3.30 -4.60 7.36
N PRO A 59 -4.47 -4.44 7.98
CA PRO A 59 -5.54 -3.71 7.30
C PRO A 59 -5.06 -2.35 6.85
N VAL A 60 -4.96 -2.18 5.53
CA VAL A 60 -4.37 -0.97 4.96
C VAL A 60 -5.24 0.26 5.23
N GLU A 61 -6.54 0.04 5.40
CA GLU A 61 -7.43 1.14 5.76
C GLU A 61 -7.03 1.75 7.10
N THR A 62 -6.61 0.91 8.05
CA THR A 62 -6.14 1.39 9.33
C THR A 62 -4.86 2.22 9.18
N LEU A 63 -3.93 1.73 8.38
CA LEU A 63 -2.68 2.46 8.12
C LEU A 63 -2.96 3.79 7.43
N TYR A 64 -3.90 3.80 6.50
CA TYR A 64 -4.29 5.02 5.80
C TYR A 64 -4.90 6.04 6.77
N LEU A 65 -5.75 5.59 7.68
CA LEU A 65 -6.33 6.48 8.68
C LEU A 65 -5.28 7.06 9.60
N ILE A 66 -4.29 6.25 9.98
CA ILE A 66 -3.19 6.73 10.80
C ILE A 66 -2.41 7.80 10.06
N GLU A 67 -2.12 7.56 8.80
CA GLU A 67 -1.41 8.53 7.97
C GLU A 67 -2.17 9.85 7.87
N LEU A 68 -3.47 9.78 7.62
CA LEU A 68 -4.30 10.98 7.51
C LEU A 68 -4.32 11.76 8.82
N ARG A 69 -4.42 11.05 9.95
CA ARG A 69 -4.41 11.69 11.26
C ARG A 69 -3.09 12.38 11.52
N ALA A 70 -2.00 11.70 11.23
CA ALA A 70 -0.68 12.26 11.46
C ALA A 70 -0.49 13.53 10.63
N THR A 71 -0.91 13.49 9.37
CA THR A 71 -0.80 14.65 8.49
C THR A 71 -1.64 15.80 8.99
N LYS A 72 -2.88 15.54 9.34
CA LYS A 72 -3.78 16.58 9.83
C LYS A 72 -3.34 17.08 11.19
N GLY A 73 -2.92 16.18 12.06
CA GLY A 73 -2.43 16.57 13.37
C GLY A 73 -1.25 17.49 13.28
N GLY A 74 -0.32 17.17 12.38
CA GLY A 74 0.82 18.06 12.15
C GLY A 74 0.42 19.39 11.58
N GLY A 75 -0.58 19.39 10.69
CA GLY A 75 -1.07 20.61 10.10
C GLY A 75 -1.87 21.47 11.06
N HIS A 76 -2.38 20.88 12.10
CA HIS A 76 -3.23 21.54 13.06
C HIS A 76 -2.51 22.01 14.29
N SER A 77 -1.24 21.98 14.29
CA SER A 77 -0.52 22.36 15.51
C SER A 77 -1.02 23.70 16.01
N HIS A 78 -1.71 23.68 17.06
CA HIS A 78 -2.29 24.88 17.63
C HIS A 78 -2.49 24.71 19.10
#